data_b297647275e13ab5cfbdba4c83b4cd7c
#
_entry.id   b297647275e13ab5cfbdba4c83b4cd7c
#
_cell.length_a   1.000
_cell.length_b   1.000
_cell.length_c   1.000
_cell.angle_alpha   90.00
_cell.angle_beta   90.00
_cell.angle_gamma   90.00
#
_symmetry.space_group_name_H-M   'P 1'
#
loop_
_entity.id
_entity.type
_entity.pdbx_description
1 polymer ?
#
loop_
_entity_poly.entity_id
_entity_poly.type
_entity_poly.pdbx_seq_one_letter_code
_entity_poly.pdbx_strand_id
1 'polypeptide(L)'
;MLSYEPSDISHKDFHQILLSGVAPRPIAFVSTIDANGNCNLSPFSFFNAYASKPPVVAIGPAIAAATGKVKDTWKNIMETKECTINAVTYSMVEQMNLASTDYEYGIDEFVKAGFHKKQSTRVKPPLVEESPFSMECSLINNIELFREEGGNGNIMLLRVLRLHVKESVLTDGKIDPRKMDFVARMGYKWYSRVTPESCFECAQPRVKGIGFDALPQYILESTVLTGSDLAKLAGVTAIPGVDNDWLQTQIVSTADSFEIELQTNNPAGALSVLTQNSNLNNRSNLYH
;
A
#
# COMPACT_ATOMS: atom_id res chain seq x y z
N MET A 1 11.49 14.83 19.94
CA MET A 1 10.48 14.81 18.85
C MET A 1 10.21 16.26 18.48
N LEU A 2 10.12 16.60 17.18
CA LEU A 2 9.70 17.94 16.72
C LEU A 2 8.18 17.93 16.52
N SER A 3 7.51 19.01 16.85
CA SER A 3 6.06 19.17 16.71
C SER A 3 5.78 20.44 15.91
N TYR A 4 4.77 20.40 15.04
CA TYR A 4 4.40 21.52 14.19
C TYR A 4 2.88 21.68 14.16
N GLU A 5 2.40 22.89 14.36
CA GLU A 5 1.05 23.30 13.99
C GLU A 5 1.04 23.88 12.56
N PRO A 6 -0.11 23.89 11.86
CA PRO A 6 -0.18 24.46 10.50
C PRO A 6 0.29 25.93 10.39
N SER A 7 0.22 26.67 11.50
CA SER A 7 0.66 28.08 11.61
C SER A 7 2.17 28.24 11.84
N ASP A 8 2.90 27.19 12.26
CA ASP A 8 4.30 27.28 12.67
C ASP A 8 5.27 27.41 11.48
N ILE A 9 4.87 26.86 10.33
CA ILE A 9 5.68 26.77 9.13
C ILE A 9 4.85 27.10 7.89
N SER A 10 5.51 27.26 6.74
CA SER A 10 4.79 27.52 5.51
C SER A 10 3.82 26.39 5.14
N HIS A 11 2.66 26.72 4.54
CA HIS A 11 1.71 25.73 4.02
C HIS A 11 2.40 24.69 3.13
N LYS A 12 3.37 25.10 2.32
CA LYS A 12 4.13 24.21 1.44
C LYS A 12 4.95 23.20 2.26
N ASP A 13 5.65 23.65 3.30
CA ASP A 13 6.49 22.77 4.13
C ASP A 13 5.63 21.84 4.99
N PHE A 14 4.56 22.36 5.60
CA PHE A 14 3.61 21.54 6.34
C PHE A 14 3.00 20.43 5.46
N HIS A 15 2.58 20.79 4.24
CA HIS A 15 2.05 19.83 3.28
C HIS A 15 3.09 18.76 2.89
N GLN A 16 4.35 19.13 2.69
CA GLN A 16 5.41 18.17 2.38
C GLN A 16 5.70 17.22 3.55
N ILE A 17 5.72 17.71 4.79
CA ILE A 17 5.85 16.88 5.98
C ILE A 17 4.67 15.89 6.08
N LEU A 18 3.44 16.39 5.93
CA LEU A 18 2.24 15.57 5.93
C LEU A 18 2.31 14.45 4.88
N LEU A 19 2.65 14.78 3.64
CA LEU A 19 2.74 13.78 2.56
C LEU A 19 3.91 12.81 2.74
N SER A 20 4.95 13.21 3.46
CA SER A 20 6.08 12.33 3.78
C SER A 20 5.74 11.34 4.89
N GLY A 21 4.90 11.77 5.85
CA GLY A 21 4.40 10.93 6.93
C GLY A 21 3.27 9.99 6.50
N VAL A 22 2.42 10.45 5.55
CA VAL A 22 1.35 9.64 4.95
C VAL A 22 1.89 8.96 3.69
N ALA A 23 2.72 7.95 3.90
CA ALA A 23 3.39 7.19 2.84
C ALA A 23 3.64 5.73 3.30
N PRO A 24 3.76 4.75 2.39
CA PRO A 24 3.61 4.84 0.94
C PRO A 24 2.14 4.99 0.51
N ARG A 25 1.89 5.80 -0.52
CA ARG A 25 0.54 5.98 -1.08
C ARG A 25 0.41 5.22 -2.40
N PRO A 26 -0.63 4.41 -2.59
CA PRO A 26 -0.92 3.79 -3.88
C PRO A 26 -1.23 4.88 -4.92
N ILE A 27 -1.02 4.56 -6.19
CA ILE A 27 -1.26 5.47 -7.31
C ILE A 27 -2.44 4.96 -8.11
N ALA A 28 -3.47 5.80 -8.23
CA ALA A 28 -4.56 5.62 -9.18
C ALA A 28 -4.17 6.30 -10.49
N PHE A 29 -3.95 5.54 -11.56
CA PHE A 29 -3.75 6.08 -12.91
C PHE A 29 -5.12 6.11 -13.58
N VAL A 30 -5.72 7.30 -13.58
CA VAL A 30 -7.14 7.50 -13.90
C VAL A 30 -7.31 7.93 -15.33
N SER A 31 -8.06 7.13 -16.09
CA SER A 31 -8.50 7.49 -17.43
C SER A 31 -9.96 7.97 -17.40
N THR A 32 -10.21 9.06 -18.08
CA THR A 32 -11.53 9.66 -18.25
C THR A 32 -11.75 10.07 -19.70
N ILE A 33 -12.99 10.38 -20.05
CA ILE A 33 -13.35 11.05 -21.29
C ILE A 33 -14.23 12.27 -20.98
N ASP A 34 -14.17 13.29 -21.81
CA ASP A 34 -15.14 14.39 -21.78
C ASP A 34 -16.43 14.03 -22.56
N ALA A 35 -17.40 14.95 -22.62
CA ALA A 35 -18.65 14.77 -23.38
C ALA A 35 -18.43 14.56 -24.89
N ASN A 36 -17.31 15.03 -25.43
CA ASN A 36 -16.96 14.90 -26.85
C ASN A 36 -16.17 13.62 -27.13
N GLY A 37 -15.81 12.84 -26.10
CA GLY A 37 -15.03 11.62 -26.23
C GLY A 37 -13.52 11.82 -26.22
N ASN A 38 -13.01 13.02 -25.90
CA ASN A 38 -11.58 13.25 -25.74
C ASN A 38 -11.08 12.57 -24.47
N CYS A 39 -10.02 11.77 -24.62
CA CYS A 39 -9.43 11.04 -23.50
C CYS A 39 -8.54 11.95 -22.66
N ASN A 40 -8.49 11.67 -21.35
CA ASN A 40 -7.52 12.23 -20.42
C ASN A 40 -7.00 11.11 -19.51
N LEU A 41 -5.71 11.14 -19.19
CA LEU A 41 -5.04 10.14 -18.36
C LEU A 41 -4.11 10.81 -17.35
N SER A 42 -4.40 10.69 -16.05
CA SER A 42 -3.63 11.40 -15.01
C SER A 42 -3.46 10.56 -13.74
N PRO A 43 -2.27 10.60 -13.06
CA PRO A 43 -2.02 9.88 -11.82
C PRO A 43 -2.45 10.67 -10.59
N PHE A 44 -3.04 9.97 -9.62
CA PHE A 44 -3.41 10.51 -8.30
C PHE A 44 -2.91 9.59 -7.19
N SER A 45 -2.23 10.15 -6.19
CA SER A 45 -1.77 9.41 -5.02
C SER A 45 -2.62 9.65 -3.75
N PHE A 46 -3.65 10.48 -3.83
CA PHE A 46 -4.73 10.49 -2.85
C PHE A 46 -5.76 9.46 -3.30
N PHE A 47 -5.51 8.20 -2.94
CA PHE A 47 -6.26 7.06 -3.43
C PHE A 47 -6.26 5.92 -2.41
N ASN A 48 -7.43 5.31 -2.19
CA ASN A 48 -7.54 4.07 -1.43
C ASN A 48 -8.89 3.37 -1.68
N ALA A 49 -9.01 2.10 -1.17
CA ALA A 49 -10.26 1.37 -1.07
C ALA A 49 -10.93 1.63 0.29
N TYR A 50 -12.25 1.85 0.30
CA TYR A 50 -12.99 2.25 1.50
C TYR A 50 -14.13 1.33 1.89
N ALA A 51 -14.68 0.56 0.95
CA ALA A 51 -15.75 -0.38 1.25
C ALA A 51 -15.71 -1.60 0.32
N SER A 52 -16.20 -2.73 0.83
CA SER A 52 -16.29 -3.99 0.07
C SER A 52 -17.70 -4.29 -0.43
N LYS A 53 -18.73 -3.76 0.23
CA LYS A 53 -20.13 -4.04 -0.15
C LYS A 53 -21.01 -2.79 0.04
N PRO A 54 -21.30 -2.03 -1.03
CA PRO A 54 -20.72 -2.18 -2.38
C PRO A 54 -19.23 -1.88 -2.39
N PRO A 55 -18.48 -2.37 -3.41
CA PRO A 55 -17.06 -2.05 -3.51
C PRO A 55 -16.89 -0.58 -3.89
N VAL A 56 -16.16 0.17 -3.05
CA VAL A 56 -15.94 1.62 -3.21
C VAL A 56 -14.47 1.94 -3.04
N VAL A 57 -13.96 2.72 -3.98
CA VAL A 57 -12.66 3.37 -3.89
C VAL A 57 -12.84 4.89 -3.89
N ALA A 58 -11.84 5.63 -3.43
CA ALA A 58 -11.87 7.09 -3.53
C ALA A 58 -10.56 7.63 -4.09
N ILE A 59 -10.69 8.69 -4.89
CA ILE A 59 -9.55 9.48 -5.37
C ILE A 59 -9.72 10.93 -4.94
N GLY A 60 -8.60 11.63 -4.77
CA GLY A 60 -8.56 13.04 -4.36
C GLY A 60 -7.92 13.95 -5.41
N PRO A 61 -8.59 14.30 -6.51
CA PRO A 61 -8.06 15.27 -7.45
C PRO A 61 -8.12 16.66 -6.83
N ALA A 62 -6.96 17.18 -6.41
CA ALA A 62 -6.84 18.50 -5.82
C ALA A 62 -6.98 19.59 -6.88
N ILE A 63 -7.54 20.74 -6.49
CA ILE A 63 -7.51 21.98 -7.27
C ILE A 63 -6.13 22.61 -7.14
N ALA A 64 -5.62 23.16 -8.22
CA ALA A 64 -4.35 23.88 -8.22
C ALA A 64 -4.45 25.13 -7.33
N ALA A 65 -3.76 25.12 -6.18
CA ALA A 65 -3.85 26.21 -5.20
C ALA A 65 -3.48 27.60 -5.77
N ALA A 66 -2.52 27.63 -6.71
CA ALA A 66 -2.05 28.88 -7.31
C ALA A 66 -3.02 29.49 -8.33
N THR A 67 -3.82 28.68 -9.03
CA THR A 67 -4.65 29.12 -10.17
C THR A 67 -6.14 28.87 -9.99
N GLY A 68 -6.55 28.09 -9.00
CA GLY A 68 -7.92 27.61 -8.85
C GLY A 68 -8.37 26.63 -9.96
N LYS A 69 -7.46 26.21 -10.84
CA LYS A 69 -7.77 25.31 -11.95
C LYS A 69 -8.11 23.91 -11.41
N VAL A 70 -9.29 23.43 -11.75
CA VAL A 70 -9.69 22.05 -11.51
C VAL A 70 -8.97 21.12 -12.49
N LYS A 71 -8.65 19.89 -12.06
CA LYS A 71 -8.08 18.89 -12.94
C LYS A 71 -9.11 18.40 -13.96
N ASP A 72 -8.67 18.16 -15.18
CA ASP A 72 -9.53 17.67 -16.27
C ASP A 72 -10.19 16.34 -15.89
N THR A 73 -9.48 15.45 -15.18
CA THR A 73 -10.04 14.23 -14.60
C THR A 73 -11.27 14.50 -13.72
N TRP A 74 -11.21 15.50 -12.82
CA TRP A 74 -12.34 15.87 -11.97
C TRP A 74 -13.52 16.35 -12.80
N LYS A 75 -13.26 17.24 -13.76
CA LYS A 75 -14.27 17.82 -14.65
C LYS A 75 -14.97 16.73 -15.47
N ASN A 76 -14.19 15.84 -16.09
CA ASN A 76 -14.71 14.75 -16.90
C ASN A 76 -15.57 13.78 -16.06
N ILE A 77 -15.11 13.39 -14.85
CA ILE A 77 -15.90 12.52 -13.97
C ILE A 77 -17.18 13.21 -13.49
N MET A 78 -17.12 14.51 -13.20
CA MET A 78 -18.34 15.26 -12.80
C MET A 78 -19.37 15.32 -13.93
N GLU A 79 -18.92 15.36 -15.18
CA GLU A 79 -19.78 15.40 -16.36
C GLU A 79 -20.28 14.00 -16.74
N THR A 80 -19.37 13.06 -16.97
CA THR A 80 -19.72 11.72 -17.54
C THR A 80 -20.09 10.69 -16.49
N LYS A 81 -19.73 10.90 -15.22
CA LYS A 81 -19.91 10.01 -14.08
C LYS A 81 -19.12 8.69 -14.17
N GLU A 82 -18.15 8.60 -15.07
CA GLU A 82 -17.41 7.38 -15.38
C GLU A 82 -15.90 7.63 -15.39
N CYS A 83 -15.14 6.60 -14.98
CA CYS A 83 -13.70 6.57 -15.15
C CYS A 83 -13.18 5.13 -15.12
N THR A 84 -11.92 4.95 -15.51
CA THR A 84 -11.15 3.75 -15.16
C THR A 84 -9.99 4.12 -14.24
N ILE A 85 -9.62 3.20 -13.36
CA ILE A 85 -8.45 3.32 -12.49
C ILE A 85 -7.52 2.16 -12.79
N ASN A 86 -6.27 2.46 -13.09
CA ASN A 86 -5.28 1.48 -13.51
C ASN A 86 -4.10 1.49 -12.53
N ALA A 87 -3.59 0.32 -12.18
CA ALA A 87 -2.41 0.19 -11.34
C ALA A 87 -1.15 0.60 -12.10
N VAL A 88 -0.20 1.19 -11.39
CA VAL A 88 1.09 1.60 -11.95
C VAL A 88 2.18 0.64 -11.48
N THR A 89 2.89 0.06 -12.43
CA THR A 89 4.08 -0.77 -12.19
C THR A 89 5.36 0.05 -12.35
N TYR A 90 6.48 -0.50 -11.90
CA TYR A 90 7.77 0.16 -12.04
C TYR A 90 8.14 0.45 -13.51
N SER A 91 7.83 -0.46 -14.42
CA SER A 91 8.08 -0.27 -15.85
C SER A 91 7.28 0.89 -16.48
N MET A 92 6.19 1.33 -15.84
CA MET A 92 5.32 2.40 -16.33
C MET A 92 5.64 3.77 -15.69
N VAL A 93 6.52 3.84 -14.70
CA VAL A 93 6.63 5.02 -13.82
C VAL A 93 7.05 6.30 -14.55
N GLU A 94 7.99 6.23 -15.47
CA GLU A 94 8.47 7.40 -16.22
C GLU A 94 7.40 7.92 -17.21
N GLN A 95 6.72 7.01 -17.90
CA GLN A 95 5.60 7.36 -18.77
C GLN A 95 4.41 7.94 -17.96
N MET A 96 4.07 7.34 -16.83
CA MET A 96 3.05 7.86 -15.91
C MET A 96 3.43 9.26 -15.38
N ASN A 97 4.71 9.48 -15.08
CA ASN A 97 5.21 10.79 -14.66
C ASN A 97 5.07 11.83 -15.79
N LEU A 98 5.35 11.44 -17.05
CA LEU A 98 5.10 12.30 -18.20
C LEU A 98 3.62 12.64 -18.38
N ALA A 99 2.71 11.68 -18.16
CA ALA A 99 1.26 11.91 -18.18
C ALA A 99 0.76 12.84 -17.05
N SER A 100 1.58 13.13 -16.03
CA SER A 100 1.26 14.09 -14.97
C SER A 100 1.51 15.55 -15.34
N THR A 101 2.05 15.81 -16.54
CA THR A 101 2.28 17.17 -17.06
C THR A 101 0.96 17.92 -17.19
N ASP A 102 0.96 19.20 -16.84
CA ASP A 102 -0.23 20.05 -16.94
C ASP A 102 -0.41 20.54 -18.40
N TYR A 103 -0.90 19.62 -19.23
CA TYR A 103 -1.23 19.93 -20.63
C TYR A 103 -2.49 20.79 -20.72
N GLU A 104 -2.74 21.35 -21.91
CA GLU A 104 -3.98 22.05 -22.21
C GLU A 104 -5.16 21.06 -22.23
N TYR A 105 -6.36 21.56 -21.91
CA TYR A 105 -7.58 20.76 -21.92
C TYR A 105 -7.83 20.11 -23.30
N GLY A 106 -8.18 18.84 -23.28
CA GLY A 106 -8.46 18.06 -24.49
C GLY A 106 -7.21 17.41 -25.12
N ILE A 107 -6.04 17.60 -24.54
CA ILE A 107 -4.83 16.85 -24.92
C ILE A 107 -4.94 15.43 -24.37
N ASP A 108 -4.62 14.44 -25.20
CA ASP A 108 -4.67 13.03 -24.87
C ASP A 108 -3.31 12.54 -24.34
N GLU A 109 -3.22 12.34 -23.02
CA GLU A 109 -1.99 11.90 -22.37
C GLU A 109 -1.62 10.43 -22.69
N PHE A 110 -2.56 9.60 -23.16
CA PHE A 110 -2.22 8.29 -23.69
C PHE A 110 -1.22 8.44 -24.86
N VAL A 111 -1.51 9.37 -25.77
CA VAL A 111 -0.62 9.65 -26.90
C VAL A 111 0.68 10.29 -26.44
N LYS A 112 0.59 11.31 -25.53
CA LYS A 112 1.77 12.04 -25.05
C LYS A 112 2.74 11.15 -24.28
N ALA A 113 2.23 10.20 -23.51
CA ALA A 113 3.03 9.32 -22.66
C ALA A 113 3.28 7.93 -23.30
N GLY A 114 2.72 7.68 -24.49
CA GLY A 114 2.95 6.42 -25.23
C GLY A 114 2.29 5.21 -24.62
N PHE A 115 1.10 5.37 -24.00
CA PHE A 115 0.28 4.28 -23.49
C PHE A 115 -0.74 3.83 -24.52
N HIS A 116 -1.08 2.53 -24.48
CA HIS A 116 -2.11 1.95 -25.35
C HIS A 116 -3.46 1.90 -24.63
N LYS A 117 -4.50 2.24 -25.40
CA LYS A 117 -5.90 2.18 -24.94
C LYS A 117 -6.46 0.79 -25.14
N LYS A 118 -6.99 0.20 -24.06
CA LYS A 118 -7.78 -1.03 -24.15
C LYS A 118 -9.25 -0.70 -23.86
N GLN A 119 -10.14 -1.23 -24.69
CA GLN A 119 -11.57 -0.93 -24.54
C GLN A 119 -12.13 -1.46 -23.21
N SER A 120 -12.86 -0.61 -22.52
CA SER A 120 -13.67 -0.95 -21.35
C SER A 120 -14.96 -1.66 -21.75
N THR A 121 -15.63 -2.26 -20.80
CA THR A 121 -16.85 -3.06 -21.05
C THR A 121 -18.10 -2.50 -20.35
N ARG A 122 -17.93 -1.71 -19.30
CA ARG A 122 -19.02 -1.17 -18.47
C ARG A 122 -19.06 0.35 -18.48
N VAL A 123 -17.96 1.00 -18.85
CA VAL A 123 -17.81 2.45 -18.93
C VAL A 123 -17.18 2.85 -20.28
N LYS A 124 -17.26 4.11 -20.63
CA LYS A 124 -16.67 4.61 -21.89
C LYS A 124 -15.17 4.88 -21.83
N PRO A 125 -14.60 5.44 -20.74
CA PRO A 125 -13.16 5.69 -20.65
C PRO A 125 -12.36 4.39 -20.84
N PRO A 126 -11.26 4.41 -21.65
CA PRO A 126 -10.47 3.22 -21.89
C PRO A 126 -9.62 2.83 -20.67
N LEU A 127 -9.26 1.55 -20.59
CA LEU A 127 -8.24 1.02 -19.70
C LEU A 127 -6.84 1.34 -20.26
N VAL A 128 -5.83 1.35 -19.40
CA VAL A 128 -4.41 1.35 -19.80
C VAL A 128 -3.99 -0.11 -20.04
N GLU A 129 -3.62 -0.47 -21.28
CA GLU A 129 -3.33 -1.84 -21.67
C GLU A 129 -2.13 -2.43 -20.94
N GLU A 130 -1.13 -1.61 -20.62
CA GLU A 130 0.09 -2.00 -19.89
C GLU A 130 -0.20 -2.40 -18.46
N SER A 131 -1.24 -1.82 -17.82
CA SER A 131 -1.55 -2.08 -16.42
C SER A 131 -1.92 -3.54 -16.16
N PRO A 132 -1.38 -4.18 -15.11
CA PRO A 132 -1.74 -5.55 -14.75
C PRO A 132 -3.07 -5.65 -13.99
N PHE A 133 -3.58 -4.52 -13.46
CA PHE A 133 -4.82 -4.47 -12.70
C PHE A 133 -5.56 -3.16 -12.98
N SER A 134 -6.82 -3.26 -13.35
CA SER A 134 -7.65 -2.09 -13.66
C SER A 134 -9.06 -2.25 -13.12
N MET A 135 -9.72 -1.12 -12.87
CA MET A 135 -11.09 -1.02 -12.39
C MET A 135 -11.89 -0.12 -13.30
N GLU A 136 -13.09 -0.55 -13.67
CA GLU A 136 -14.13 0.30 -14.28
C GLU A 136 -15.03 0.85 -13.17
N CYS A 137 -15.19 2.16 -13.11
CA CYS A 137 -15.81 2.83 -11.98
C CYS A 137 -16.88 3.85 -12.41
N SER A 138 -17.89 4.02 -11.55
CA SER A 138 -18.88 5.10 -11.65
C SER A 138 -18.89 5.99 -10.43
N LEU A 139 -19.11 7.29 -10.63
CA LEU A 139 -19.17 8.26 -9.54
C LEU A 139 -20.39 8.03 -8.65
N ILE A 140 -20.15 7.92 -7.34
CA ILE A 140 -21.21 7.93 -6.31
C ILE A 140 -21.46 9.35 -5.83
N ASN A 141 -20.38 10.02 -5.40
CA ASN A 141 -20.44 11.36 -4.82
C ASN A 141 -19.10 12.08 -4.94
N ASN A 142 -19.13 13.42 -4.92
CA ASN A 142 -17.95 14.27 -4.77
C ASN A 142 -18.13 15.11 -3.51
N ILE A 143 -17.15 15.07 -2.62
CA ILE A 143 -17.10 15.84 -1.38
C ILE A 143 -16.02 16.90 -1.55
N GLU A 144 -16.40 18.17 -1.54
CA GLU A 144 -15.48 19.29 -1.53
C GLU A 144 -15.04 19.58 -0.09
N LEU A 145 -13.73 19.67 0.13
CA LEU A 145 -13.17 19.86 1.45
C LEU A 145 -12.92 21.35 1.72
N PHE A 146 -13.72 21.91 2.65
CA PHE A 146 -13.54 23.26 3.18
C PHE A 146 -13.34 24.35 2.12
N ARG A 147 -14.14 24.33 1.06
CA ARG A 147 -14.04 25.27 -0.06
C ARG A 147 -14.19 26.72 0.40
N GLU A 148 -15.06 26.97 1.37
CA GLU A 148 -15.35 28.27 1.96
C GLU A 148 -14.14 28.84 2.72
N GLU A 149 -13.24 27.98 3.19
CA GLU A 149 -12.00 28.35 3.87
C GLU A 149 -10.78 28.39 2.91
N GLY A 150 -11.01 28.39 1.59
CA GLY A 150 -9.94 28.33 0.58
C GLY A 150 -9.37 26.92 0.36
N GLY A 151 -10.06 25.88 0.84
CA GLY A 151 -9.67 24.48 0.67
C GLY A 151 -9.65 24.07 -0.80
N ASN A 152 -8.65 23.27 -1.17
CA ASN A 152 -8.44 22.81 -2.55
C ASN A 152 -8.60 21.30 -2.73
N GLY A 153 -9.05 20.60 -1.69
CA GLY A 153 -9.24 19.15 -1.68
C GLY A 153 -10.59 18.72 -2.22
N ASN A 154 -10.63 17.55 -2.84
CA ASN A 154 -11.85 16.83 -3.20
C ASN A 154 -11.71 15.37 -2.82
N ILE A 155 -12.82 14.71 -2.49
CA ILE A 155 -12.91 13.27 -2.37
C ILE A 155 -14.01 12.77 -3.31
N MET A 156 -13.62 12.10 -4.38
CA MET A 156 -14.55 11.46 -5.30
C MET A 156 -14.74 9.99 -4.90
N LEU A 157 -15.93 9.64 -4.42
CA LEU A 157 -16.30 8.27 -4.10
C LEU A 157 -16.77 7.57 -5.37
N LEU A 158 -16.12 6.46 -5.70
CA LEU A 158 -16.30 5.74 -6.95
C LEU A 158 -16.71 4.29 -6.65
N ARG A 159 -17.83 3.84 -7.21
CA ARG A 159 -18.24 2.45 -7.18
C ARG A 159 -17.47 1.66 -8.21
N VAL A 160 -16.84 0.58 -7.81
CA VAL A 160 -16.21 -0.36 -8.72
C VAL A 160 -17.29 -1.24 -9.37
N LEU A 161 -17.36 -1.19 -10.69
CA LEU A 161 -18.33 -1.94 -11.51
C LEU A 161 -17.72 -3.24 -12.04
N ARG A 162 -16.40 -3.23 -12.35
CA ARG A 162 -15.68 -4.36 -12.89
C ARG A 162 -14.19 -4.27 -12.57
N LEU A 163 -13.59 -5.43 -12.35
CA LEU A 163 -12.14 -5.60 -12.19
C LEU A 163 -11.56 -6.34 -13.41
N HIS A 164 -10.36 -5.94 -13.80
CA HIS A 164 -9.55 -6.62 -14.81
C HIS A 164 -8.21 -6.95 -14.19
N VAL A 165 -7.79 -8.20 -14.32
CA VAL A 165 -6.52 -8.69 -13.75
C VAL A 165 -5.82 -9.52 -14.83
N LYS A 166 -4.54 -9.23 -15.10
CA LYS A 166 -3.72 -10.06 -15.97
C LYS A 166 -3.39 -11.38 -15.27
N GLU A 167 -3.46 -12.49 -15.99
CA GLU A 167 -3.13 -13.81 -15.44
C GLU A 167 -1.68 -13.89 -14.96
N SER A 168 -0.77 -13.13 -15.56
CA SER A 168 0.66 -13.09 -15.20
C SER A 168 0.92 -12.69 -13.76
N VAL A 169 -0.01 -11.97 -13.09
CA VAL A 169 0.14 -11.53 -11.69
C VAL A 169 -0.60 -12.42 -10.70
N LEU A 170 -1.13 -13.54 -11.17
CA LEU A 170 -1.84 -14.50 -10.32
C LEU A 170 -0.91 -15.64 -9.87
N THR A 171 -1.18 -16.15 -8.66
CA THR A 171 -0.73 -17.44 -8.13
C THR A 171 -1.94 -18.11 -7.51
N ASP A 172 -2.27 -19.33 -7.92
CA ASP A 172 -3.44 -20.10 -7.49
C ASP A 172 -4.76 -19.31 -7.56
N GLY A 173 -4.94 -18.54 -8.66
CA GLY A 173 -6.13 -17.73 -8.91
C GLY A 173 -6.25 -16.46 -8.06
N LYS A 174 -5.25 -16.12 -7.26
CA LYS A 174 -5.18 -14.92 -6.41
C LYS A 174 -4.10 -13.98 -6.88
N ILE A 175 -4.29 -12.67 -6.71
CA ILE A 175 -3.23 -11.70 -6.98
C ILE A 175 -2.07 -11.97 -6.03
N ASP A 176 -0.88 -12.20 -6.61
CA ASP A 176 0.37 -12.32 -5.87
C ASP A 176 1.03 -10.94 -5.81
N PRO A 177 1.15 -10.33 -4.62
CA PRO A 177 1.72 -8.99 -4.48
C PRO A 177 3.18 -8.91 -4.97
N ARG A 178 3.92 -10.02 -4.96
CA ARG A 178 5.31 -10.11 -5.42
C ARG A 178 5.44 -10.02 -6.95
N LYS A 179 4.35 -10.30 -7.68
CA LYS A 179 4.28 -10.24 -9.16
C LYS A 179 3.74 -8.92 -9.69
N MET A 180 3.19 -8.08 -8.82
CA MET A 180 2.55 -6.83 -9.22
C MET A 180 3.54 -5.73 -9.59
N ASP A 181 4.77 -5.76 -9.06
CA ASP A 181 5.81 -4.76 -9.28
C ASP A 181 5.31 -3.31 -9.09
N PHE A 182 4.46 -3.10 -8.09
CA PHE A 182 3.85 -1.81 -7.81
C PHE A 182 4.89 -0.74 -7.50
N VAL A 183 4.56 0.50 -7.86
CA VAL A 183 5.18 1.68 -7.30
C VAL A 183 4.20 2.44 -6.42
N ALA A 184 4.72 3.07 -5.38
CA ALA A 184 3.94 3.92 -4.49
C ALA A 184 4.62 5.29 -4.34
N ARG A 185 3.80 6.34 -4.20
CA ARG A 185 4.28 7.70 -3.99
C ARG A 185 4.71 7.88 -2.55
N MET A 186 5.93 8.38 -2.36
CA MET A 186 6.48 8.80 -1.08
C MET A 186 6.39 10.33 -0.93
N GLY A 187 7.15 10.92 -0.03
CA GLY A 187 7.29 12.37 0.06
C GLY A 187 8.18 12.96 -1.05
N TYR A 188 8.04 14.24 -1.31
CA TYR A 188 8.83 14.99 -2.31
C TYR A 188 8.81 14.34 -3.70
N LYS A 189 9.98 13.95 -4.22
CA LYS A 189 10.17 13.31 -5.54
C LYS A 189 10.34 11.79 -5.44
N TRP A 190 10.22 11.23 -4.23
CA TRP A 190 10.50 9.82 -4.00
C TRP A 190 9.31 8.93 -4.35
N TYR A 191 9.64 7.76 -4.86
CA TYR A 191 8.77 6.61 -5.03
C TYR A 191 9.39 5.41 -4.32
N SER A 192 8.58 4.47 -3.90
CA SER A 192 9.01 3.13 -3.50
C SER A 192 8.56 2.12 -4.54
N ARG A 193 9.33 1.04 -4.69
CA ARG A 193 8.99 -0.09 -5.55
C ARG A 193 8.73 -1.30 -4.67
N VAL A 194 7.64 -2.01 -4.94
CA VAL A 194 7.32 -3.28 -4.27
C VAL A 194 7.98 -4.40 -5.05
N THR A 195 9.06 -4.97 -4.49
CA THR A 195 9.75 -6.14 -5.05
C THR A 195 9.40 -7.38 -4.24
N PRO A 196 9.66 -8.61 -4.75
CA PRO A 196 9.47 -9.84 -3.97
C PRO A 196 10.17 -9.80 -2.60
N GLU A 197 11.37 -9.23 -2.53
CA GLU A 197 12.18 -9.13 -1.31
C GLU A 197 11.61 -8.12 -0.30
N SER A 198 10.84 -7.14 -0.76
CA SER A 198 10.17 -6.15 0.11
C SER A 198 8.85 -6.65 0.68
N CYS A 199 8.35 -7.79 0.18
CA CYS A 199 7.11 -8.40 0.65
C CYS A 199 7.40 -9.44 1.71
N PHE A 200 6.67 -9.41 2.82
CA PHE A 200 6.72 -10.42 3.86
C PHE A 200 5.31 -10.77 4.33
N GLU A 201 5.15 -12.00 4.76
CA GLU A 201 3.89 -12.44 5.34
C GLU A 201 3.84 -12.08 6.83
N CYS A 202 2.72 -11.55 7.26
CA CYS A 202 2.41 -11.33 8.67
C CYS A 202 1.04 -11.95 8.95
N ALA A 203 1.04 -13.05 9.69
CA ALA A 203 -0.19 -13.74 10.04
C ALA A 203 -1.06 -12.86 10.93
N GLN A 204 -2.32 -12.69 10.53
CA GLN A 204 -3.29 -12.02 11.38
C GLN A 204 -3.68 -12.93 12.56
N PRO A 205 -3.78 -12.40 13.79
CA PRO A 205 -4.28 -13.15 14.91
C PRO A 205 -5.71 -13.66 14.63
N ARG A 206 -5.87 -14.97 14.53
CA ARG A 206 -7.19 -15.61 14.34
C ARG A 206 -7.79 -16.12 15.64
N VAL A 207 -6.98 -16.18 16.67
CA VAL A 207 -7.33 -16.61 18.02
C VAL A 207 -7.04 -15.49 19.00
N LYS A 208 -7.72 -15.51 20.16
CA LYS A 208 -7.44 -14.58 21.24
C LYS A 208 -6.12 -15.01 21.89
N GLY A 209 -5.05 -14.29 21.59
CA GLY A 209 -3.73 -14.50 22.22
C GLY A 209 -3.74 -14.14 23.69
N ILE A 210 -2.69 -14.60 24.40
CA ILE A 210 -2.54 -14.33 25.85
C ILE A 210 -2.30 -12.83 26.16
N GLY A 211 -1.75 -12.06 25.20
CA GLY A 211 -1.39 -10.67 25.40
C GLY A 211 -0.04 -10.46 26.10
N PHE A 212 0.49 -9.25 26.02
CA PHE A 212 1.75 -8.88 26.68
C PHE A 212 1.62 -8.94 28.21
N ASP A 213 0.47 -8.60 28.73
CA ASP A 213 0.13 -8.58 30.16
C ASP A 213 0.14 -9.99 30.80
N ALA A 214 0.02 -11.03 30.00
CA ALA A 214 0.09 -12.42 30.44
C ALA A 214 1.42 -13.11 30.11
N LEU A 215 2.37 -12.41 29.48
CA LEU A 215 3.72 -12.96 29.31
C LEU A 215 4.45 -13.07 30.64
N PRO A 216 5.18 -14.18 30.91
CA PRO A 216 6.02 -14.29 32.08
C PRO A 216 7.07 -13.17 32.15
N GLN A 217 7.37 -12.70 33.39
CA GLN A 217 8.28 -11.59 33.61
C GLN A 217 9.67 -11.80 32.98
N TYR A 218 10.20 -13.00 33.06
CA TYR A 218 11.50 -13.35 32.46
C TYR A 218 11.53 -13.22 30.93
N ILE A 219 10.39 -13.36 30.26
CA ILE A 219 10.24 -13.13 28.82
C ILE A 219 10.23 -11.64 28.53
N LEU A 220 9.45 -10.87 29.31
CA LEU A 220 9.35 -9.42 29.16
C LEU A 220 10.68 -8.69 29.43
N GLU A 221 11.50 -9.20 30.35
CA GLU A 221 12.78 -8.64 30.73
C GLU A 221 13.95 -9.13 29.85
N SER A 222 13.67 -9.97 28.84
CA SER A 222 14.70 -10.46 27.94
C SER A 222 15.40 -9.32 27.21
N THR A 223 16.72 -9.29 27.26
CA THR A 223 17.56 -8.32 26.53
C THR A 223 17.79 -8.75 25.07
N VAL A 224 17.35 -9.95 24.69
CA VAL A 224 17.56 -10.55 23.37
C VAL A 224 16.27 -10.47 22.52
N LEU A 225 15.10 -10.67 23.14
CA LEU A 225 13.83 -10.62 22.44
C LEU A 225 13.47 -9.19 22.05
N THR A 226 13.11 -9.01 20.77
CA THR A 226 12.57 -7.75 20.28
C THR A 226 11.09 -7.61 20.64
N GLY A 227 10.53 -6.39 20.55
CA GLY A 227 9.10 -6.20 20.69
C GLY A 227 8.27 -7.03 19.68
N SER A 228 8.83 -7.29 18.50
CA SER A 228 8.20 -8.17 17.50
C SER A 228 8.15 -9.64 17.93
N ASP A 229 9.20 -10.13 18.59
CA ASP A 229 9.24 -11.49 19.12
C ASP A 229 8.28 -11.65 20.28
N LEU A 230 8.24 -10.68 21.18
CA LEU A 230 7.26 -10.63 22.27
C LEU A 230 5.82 -10.61 21.74
N ALA A 231 5.55 -9.87 20.66
CA ALA A 231 4.23 -9.84 20.06
C ALA A 231 3.81 -11.20 19.46
N LYS A 232 4.74 -11.95 18.86
CA LYS A 232 4.48 -13.32 18.39
C LYS A 232 4.16 -14.26 19.56
N LEU A 233 4.93 -14.19 20.64
CA LEU A 233 4.68 -14.96 21.86
C LEU A 233 3.36 -14.58 22.54
N ALA A 234 3.00 -13.31 22.54
CA ALA A 234 1.74 -12.83 23.07
C ALA A 234 0.51 -13.19 22.20
N GLY A 235 0.74 -13.50 20.94
CA GLY A 235 -0.29 -13.83 19.96
C GLY A 235 -0.80 -15.27 20.01
N VAL A 236 -0.16 -16.16 20.78
CA VAL A 236 -0.59 -17.56 20.89
C VAL A 236 -1.56 -17.75 22.07
N THR A 237 -2.32 -18.84 22.09
CA THR A 237 -3.26 -19.16 23.18
C THR A 237 -2.57 -19.64 24.46
N ALA A 238 -1.37 -20.20 24.33
CA ALA A 238 -0.50 -20.57 25.43
C ALA A 238 0.94 -20.56 24.92
N ILE A 239 1.92 -20.27 25.79
CA ILE A 239 3.33 -20.32 25.43
C ILE A 239 3.67 -21.76 25.08
N PRO A 240 4.27 -22.01 23.88
CA PRO A 240 4.68 -23.36 23.48
C PRO A 240 5.67 -23.96 24.50
N GLY A 241 5.52 -25.24 24.80
CA GLY A 241 6.52 -25.96 25.54
C GLY A 241 7.84 -26.07 24.74
N VAL A 242 8.93 -26.32 25.47
CA VAL A 242 10.24 -26.52 24.84
C VAL A 242 10.26 -27.88 24.14
N ASP A 243 10.47 -27.90 22.84
CA ASP A 243 10.75 -29.12 22.07
C ASP A 243 12.24 -29.41 22.17
N ASN A 244 12.55 -30.34 23.06
CA ASN A 244 13.94 -30.74 23.32
C ASN A 244 14.60 -31.43 22.11
N ASP A 245 13.84 -32.18 21.31
CA ASP A 245 14.40 -32.87 20.14
C ASP A 245 14.74 -31.84 19.05
N TRP A 246 13.88 -30.83 18.84
CA TRP A 246 14.16 -29.73 17.94
C TRP A 246 15.37 -28.92 18.44
N LEU A 247 15.47 -28.60 19.73
CA LEU A 247 16.62 -27.93 20.33
C LEU A 247 17.92 -28.67 20.03
N GLN A 248 17.97 -29.98 20.21
CA GLN A 248 19.17 -30.80 19.95
C GLN A 248 19.61 -30.70 18.48
N THR A 249 18.67 -30.64 17.53
CA THR A 249 19.01 -30.50 16.09
C THR A 249 19.55 -29.12 15.73
N GLN A 250 19.19 -28.07 16.47
CA GLN A 250 19.63 -26.68 16.22
C GLN A 250 20.95 -26.33 16.92
N ILE A 251 21.25 -26.93 18.05
CA ILE A 251 22.49 -26.72 18.81
C ILE A 251 23.75 -26.97 17.95
N VAL A 252 23.69 -27.90 17.01
CA VAL A 252 24.83 -28.26 16.13
C VAL A 252 25.18 -27.10 15.18
N SER A 253 24.27 -26.19 14.89
CA SER A 253 24.46 -25.08 13.92
C SER A 253 24.73 -23.72 14.55
N THR A 254 24.52 -23.54 15.87
CA THR A 254 24.53 -22.21 16.54
C THR A 254 25.12 -22.27 17.95
N ALA A 255 26.04 -23.20 18.18
CA ALA A 255 26.54 -23.63 19.52
C ALA A 255 26.93 -22.42 20.44
N ASP A 256 27.72 -21.48 19.96
CA ASP A 256 28.32 -20.48 20.85
C ASP A 256 27.31 -19.49 21.48
N SER A 257 26.40 -18.94 20.69
CA SER A 257 25.45 -17.93 21.19
C SER A 257 24.32 -18.56 22.03
N PHE A 258 23.90 -19.77 21.68
CA PHE A 258 22.85 -20.48 22.39
C PHE A 258 23.33 -21.02 23.74
N GLU A 259 24.58 -21.53 23.82
CA GLU A 259 25.19 -21.96 25.09
C GLU A 259 25.33 -20.81 26.09
N ILE A 260 25.70 -19.62 25.64
CA ILE A 260 25.78 -18.41 26.49
C ILE A 260 24.42 -18.12 27.12
N GLU A 261 23.34 -18.12 26.35
CA GLU A 261 21.98 -17.80 26.86
C GLU A 261 21.44 -18.91 27.79
N LEU A 262 21.77 -20.19 27.56
CA LEU A 262 21.42 -21.25 28.47
C LEU A 262 22.21 -21.17 29.78
N GLN A 263 23.50 -20.85 29.73
CA GLN A 263 24.37 -20.72 30.91
C GLN A 263 23.94 -19.52 31.78
N THR A 264 23.36 -18.49 31.19
CA THR A 264 22.81 -17.34 31.92
C THR A 264 21.41 -17.58 32.49
N ASN A 265 20.88 -18.80 32.32
CA ASN A 265 19.53 -19.20 32.73
C ASN A 265 18.42 -18.33 32.10
N ASN A 266 18.66 -17.91 30.85
CA ASN A 266 17.73 -17.07 30.04
C ASN A 266 17.09 -17.90 28.89
N PRO A 267 16.06 -18.71 29.16
CA PRO A 267 15.43 -19.57 28.13
C PRO A 267 14.73 -18.75 27.03
N ALA A 268 14.35 -17.50 27.30
CA ALA A 268 13.76 -16.61 26.30
C ALA A 268 14.82 -16.12 25.30
N GLY A 269 16.05 -15.83 25.77
CA GLY A 269 17.18 -15.50 24.92
C GLY A 269 17.59 -16.65 24.03
N ALA A 270 17.66 -17.85 24.59
CA ALA A 270 17.92 -19.07 23.85
C ALA A 270 16.89 -19.30 22.73
N LEU A 271 15.60 -19.09 23.00
CA LEU A 271 14.54 -19.19 22.00
C LEU A 271 14.68 -18.15 20.88
N SER A 272 15.12 -16.93 21.22
CA SER A 272 15.36 -15.87 20.22
C SER A 272 16.53 -16.19 19.30
N VAL A 273 17.62 -16.69 19.82
CA VAL A 273 18.79 -17.14 19.01
C VAL A 273 18.36 -18.20 18.00
N LEU A 274 17.53 -19.16 18.42
CA LEU A 274 16.98 -20.17 17.54
C LEU A 274 16.03 -19.63 16.48
N THR A 275 15.18 -18.65 16.83
CA THR A 275 14.24 -18.04 15.87
C THR A 275 14.92 -17.14 14.86
N GLN A 276 16.00 -16.46 15.21
CA GLN A 276 16.77 -15.64 14.27
C GLN A 276 17.50 -16.47 13.22
N ASN A 277 18.04 -17.62 13.62
CA ASN A 277 18.76 -18.53 12.71
C ASN A 277 17.83 -19.39 11.83
N SER A 278 16.59 -19.63 12.25
CA SER A 278 15.59 -20.34 11.43
C SER A 278 15.04 -19.51 10.26
N ASN A 279 15.38 -18.23 10.17
CA ASN A 279 15.03 -17.38 9.02
C ASN A 279 15.75 -17.78 7.72
N LEU A 280 16.66 -18.73 7.74
CA LEU A 280 17.38 -19.18 6.54
C LEU A 280 16.73 -20.35 5.80
N ASN A 281 15.83 -21.13 6.44
CA ASN A 281 15.09 -22.17 5.70
C ASN A 281 13.79 -22.58 6.41
N ASN A 282 12.66 -22.40 5.72
CA ASN A 282 11.34 -22.99 5.94
C ASN A 282 10.48 -22.48 7.12
N ARG A 283 9.75 -21.41 6.88
CA ARG A 283 8.63 -20.91 7.70
C ARG A 283 7.32 -21.73 7.59
N SER A 284 7.29 -22.86 6.89
CA SER A 284 6.03 -23.57 6.60
C SER A 284 5.56 -24.57 7.67
N ASN A 285 6.37 -24.94 8.66
CA ASN A 285 6.06 -26.06 9.55
C ASN A 285 5.81 -25.73 11.04
N LEU A 286 5.71 -24.46 11.43
CA LEU A 286 5.47 -24.10 12.84
C LEU A 286 4.02 -23.68 13.16
N TYR A 287 3.11 -23.76 12.17
CA TYR A 287 1.71 -23.41 12.37
C TYR A 287 0.79 -24.40 11.63
N HIS A 288 0.71 -25.62 12.14
CA HIS A 288 -0.40 -26.54 11.89
C HIS A 288 -1.13 -26.84 13.18
#